data_54ed13978f2658f071bb089486567f59
#
_entry.id   54ed13978f2658f071bb089486567f59
#
_cell.length_a   1.000
_cell.length_b   1.000
_cell.length_c   1.000
_cell.angle_alpha   90.00
_cell.angle_beta   90.00
_cell.angle_gamma   90.00
#
_symmetry.space_group_name_H-M   'P 1'
#
loop_
_entity.id
_entity.type
_entity.pdbx_description
1 polymer ?
#
loop_
_entity_poly.entity_id
_entity_poly.type
_entity_poly.pdbx_seq_one_letter_code
_entity_poly.pdbx_strand_id
1 'polypeptide(L)'
;MSIYKPAIGIDIDGVIGDSDKVFRKYIKKYLGINLRREDVKDFYYEKVLGIPENEMKNFWKRIDEEKRWLEIEILPGAKTALKYLKEKYQIIIITARPKNIRNLTEEWISKNQIYYDRLYFIEEHKGESKLSAILSNSINLKCFIEDRIDFALDFIKEGIKVILFDYPWNRIEKNIDSELLIRVKGWQEALSYL
;
A
#
# COMPACT_ATOMS: atom_id res chain seq x y z
N MET A 1 19.16 -22.65 -17.69
CA MET A 1 19.36 -21.19 -17.50
C MET A 1 18.17 -20.64 -16.73
N SER A 2 18.38 -20.07 -15.54
CA SER A 2 17.31 -19.39 -14.81
C SER A 2 16.94 -18.13 -15.61
N ILE A 3 15.72 -18.09 -16.14
CA ILE A 3 15.21 -16.89 -16.83
C ILE A 3 15.07 -15.81 -15.76
N TYR A 4 15.91 -14.79 -15.84
CA TYR A 4 15.81 -13.64 -14.94
C TYR A 4 14.49 -12.93 -15.17
N LYS A 5 13.58 -13.01 -14.18
CA LYS A 5 12.31 -12.27 -14.23
C LYS A 5 12.55 -10.85 -13.68
N PRO A 6 12.12 -9.80 -14.39
CA PRO A 6 12.13 -8.46 -13.82
C PRO A 6 11.21 -8.39 -12.59
N ALA A 7 11.47 -7.47 -11.67
CA ALA A 7 10.68 -7.32 -10.46
C ALA A 7 9.56 -6.28 -10.62
N ILE A 8 8.45 -6.50 -9.91
CA ILE A 8 7.39 -5.52 -9.68
C ILE A 8 7.28 -5.31 -8.18
N GLY A 9 7.33 -4.04 -7.75
CA GLY A 9 7.05 -3.64 -6.38
C GLY A 9 5.55 -3.43 -6.17
N ILE A 10 5.01 -3.85 -5.04
CA ILE A 10 3.58 -3.76 -4.74
C ILE A 10 3.39 -3.38 -3.27
N ASP A 11 2.56 -2.37 -3.00
CA ASP A 11 2.11 -2.08 -1.64
C ASP A 11 0.99 -3.02 -1.18
N ILE A 12 0.71 -3.04 0.11
CA ILE A 12 -0.39 -3.83 0.69
C ILE A 12 -1.65 -2.99 0.81
N ASP A 13 -1.59 -1.90 1.58
CA ASP A 13 -2.76 -1.14 2.00
C ASP A 13 -3.23 -0.21 0.88
N GLY A 14 -4.53 -0.30 0.53
CA GLY A 14 -5.05 0.42 -0.64
C GLY A 14 -4.68 -0.20 -1.99
N VAL A 15 -3.83 -1.25 -2.04
CA VAL A 15 -3.41 -1.92 -3.29
C VAL A 15 -3.82 -3.40 -3.30
N ILE A 16 -3.39 -4.19 -2.32
CA ILE A 16 -3.80 -5.60 -2.19
C ILE A 16 -5.03 -5.71 -1.29
N GLY A 17 -5.05 -4.96 -0.18
CA GLY A 17 -6.09 -4.98 0.83
C GLY A 17 -6.82 -3.64 0.98
N ASP A 18 -8.15 -3.69 1.23
CA ASP A 18 -8.99 -2.51 1.51
C ASP A 18 -8.90 -2.12 2.99
N SER A 19 -7.75 -1.61 3.41
CA SER A 19 -7.48 -1.22 4.80
C SER A 19 -8.33 -0.01 5.23
N ASP A 20 -8.57 0.96 4.34
CA ASP A 20 -9.40 2.14 4.60
C ASP A 20 -10.81 1.74 5.08
N LYS A 21 -11.41 0.70 4.48
CA LYS A 21 -12.73 0.20 4.89
C LYS A 21 -12.74 -0.24 6.37
N VAL A 22 -11.70 -0.95 6.78
CA VAL A 22 -11.55 -1.43 8.15
C VAL A 22 -11.28 -0.27 9.10
N PHE A 23 -10.38 0.63 8.74
CA PHE A 23 -10.03 1.77 9.59
C PHE A 23 -11.22 2.70 9.81
N ARG A 24 -11.98 3.06 8.78
CA ARG A 24 -13.22 3.85 8.92
C ARG A 24 -14.29 3.15 9.78
N LYS A 25 -14.42 1.82 9.65
CA LYS A 25 -15.31 1.02 10.53
C LYS A 25 -14.94 1.20 12.00
N TYR A 26 -13.65 1.15 12.33
CA TYR A 26 -13.17 1.24 13.70
C TYR A 26 -13.06 2.69 14.20
N ILE A 27 -12.80 3.66 13.34
CA ILE A 27 -12.95 5.09 13.65
C ILE A 27 -14.39 5.36 14.11
N LYS A 28 -15.38 4.88 13.37
CA LYS A 28 -16.78 4.99 13.81
C LYS A 28 -17.04 4.31 15.16
N LYS A 29 -16.50 3.11 15.34
CA LYS A 29 -16.75 2.31 16.57
C LYS A 29 -16.06 2.90 17.81
N TYR A 30 -14.82 3.38 17.67
CA TYR A 30 -14.01 3.79 18.84
C TYR A 30 -14.03 5.30 19.10
N LEU A 31 -14.18 6.10 18.05
CA LEU A 31 -14.16 7.56 18.14
C LEU A 31 -15.54 8.20 17.88
N GLY A 32 -16.55 7.41 17.48
CA GLY A 32 -17.89 7.90 17.17
C GLY A 32 -18.01 8.69 15.86
N ILE A 33 -16.93 8.80 15.08
CA ILE A 33 -16.87 9.62 13.87
C ILE A 33 -17.18 8.75 12.65
N ASN A 34 -18.20 9.14 11.86
CA ASN A 34 -18.61 8.41 10.69
C ASN A 34 -18.02 9.04 9.43
N LEU A 35 -17.03 8.39 8.83
CA LEU A 35 -16.37 8.80 7.59
C LEU A 35 -16.83 7.96 6.39
N ARG A 36 -17.10 8.61 5.27
CA ARG A 36 -17.13 7.97 3.96
C ARG A 36 -15.71 7.96 3.39
N ARG A 37 -15.45 7.14 2.37
CA ARG A 37 -14.13 7.13 1.70
C ARG A 37 -13.78 8.50 1.10
N GLU A 38 -14.76 9.19 0.55
CA GLU A 38 -14.60 10.52 -0.06
C GLU A 38 -14.19 11.60 0.94
N ASP A 39 -14.40 11.35 2.24
CA ASP A 39 -14.04 12.27 3.31
C ASP A 39 -12.56 12.12 3.72
N VAL A 40 -11.92 10.98 3.38
CA VAL A 40 -10.50 10.67 3.66
C VAL A 40 -9.62 11.31 2.60
N LYS A 41 -9.32 12.60 2.75
CA LYS A 41 -8.55 13.41 1.79
C LYS A 41 -7.05 13.52 2.11
N ASP A 42 -6.58 12.86 3.13
CA ASP A 42 -5.17 12.76 3.50
C ASP A 42 -4.90 11.32 3.93
N PHE A 43 -3.70 10.84 3.70
CA PHE A 43 -3.27 9.51 4.14
C PHE A 43 -3.24 9.40 5.67
N TYR A 44 -2.90 10.48 6.36
CA TYR A 44 -2.83 10.53 7.81
C TYR A 44 -4.20 10.86 8.41
N TYR A 45 -4.83 9.86 9.04
CA TYR A 45 -6.17 10.00 9.63
C TYR A 45 -6.27 11.09 10.70
N GLU A 46 -5.20 11.34 11.47
CA GLU A 46 -5.18 12.45 12.43
C GLU A 46 -5.43 13.81 11.79
N LYS A 47 -4.95 14.02 10.56
CA LYS A 47 -5.24 15.25 9.80
C LYS A 47 -6.68 15.30 9.29
N VAL A 48 -7.19 14.15 8.82
CA VAL A 48 -8.59 14.02 8.35
C VAL A 48 -9.57 14.28 9.48
N LEU A 49 -9.26 13.76 10.67
CA LEU A 49 -10.14 13.82 11.85
C LEU A 49 -9.94 15.11 12.64
N GLY A 50 -8.83 15.82 12.48
CA GLY A 50 -8.47 16.99 13.29
C GLY A 50 -8.25 16.64 14.76
N ILE A 51 -7.81 15.40 15.06
CA ILE A 51 -7.56 14.94 16.43
C ILE A 51 -6.06 14.95 16.76
N PRO A 52 -5.69 15.05 18.05
CA PRO A 52 -4.29 15.00 18.47
C PRO A 52 -3.63 13.67 18.12
N GLU A 53 -2.33 13.72 17.80
CA GLU A 53 -1.53 12.54 17.44
C GLU A 53 -1.55 11.43 18.52
N ASN A 54 -1.58 11.81 19.80
CA ASN A 54 -1.65 10.84 20.91
C ASN A 54 -2.97 10.06 20.93
N GLU A 55 -4.06 10.69 20.54
CA GLU A 55 -5.37 10.02 20.42
C GLU A 55 -5.34 9.01 19.26
N MET A 56 -4.75 9.41 18.14
CA MET A 56 -4.57 8.50 17.01
C MET A 56 -3.60 7.36 17.33
N LYS A 57 -2.56 7.59 18.13
CA LYS A 57 -1.69 6.51 18.65
C LYS A 57 -2.46 5.48 19.48
N ASN A 58 -3.39 5.94 20.33
CA ASN A 58 -4.26 5.04 21.11
C ASN A 58 -5.20 4.23 20.20
N PHE A 59 -5.73 4.85 19.16
CA PHE A 59 -6.53 4.16 18.16
C PHE A 59 -5.73 3.05 17.48
N TRP A 60 -4.52 3.35 16.96
CA TRP A 60 -3.68 2.34 16.31
C TRP A 60 -3.26 1.22 17.25
N LYS A 61 -2.89 1.54 18.48
CA LYS A 61 -2.59 0.52 19.51
C LYS A 61 -3.76 -0.44 19.70
N ARG A 62 -4.99 0.06 19.74
CA ARG A 62 -6.18 -0.77 19.87
C ARG A 62 -6.44 -1.62 18.62
N ILE A 63 -6.20 -1.09 17.43
CA ILE A 63 -6.27 -1.84 16.16
C ILE A 63 -5.29 -3.02 16.19
N ASP A 64 -4.07 -2.81 16.70
CA ASP A 64 -3.04 -3.84 16.82
C ASP A 64 -3.44 -4.91 17.84
N GLU A 65 -3.80 -4.52 19.06
CA GLU A 65 -4.16 -5.42 20.17
C GLU A 65 -5.39 -6.27 19.84
N GLU A 66 -6.38 -5.69 19.19
CA GLU A 66 -7.59 -6.40 18.77
C GLU A 66 -7.41 -7.12 17.42
N LYS A 67 -6.19 -7.12 16.83
CA LYS A 67 -5.82 -7.81 15.57
C LYS A 67 -6.70 -7.43 14.39
N ARG A 68 -7.14 -6.16 14.30
CA ARG A 68 -8.09 -5.71 13.27
C ARG A 68 -7.51 -5.73 11.87
N TRP A 69 -6.19 -5.77 11.72
CA TRP A 69 -5.50 -5.99 10.46
C TRP A 69 -5.91 -7.28 9.73
N LEU A 70 -6.34 -8.29 10.49
CA LEU A 70 -6.80 -9.57 9.92
C LEU A 70 -8.19 -9.48 9.28
N GLU A 71 -8.94 -8.40 9.53
CA GLU A 71 -10.27 -8.16 8.94
C GLU A 71 -10.19 -7.47 7.56
N ILE A 72 -9.01 -7.05 7.13
CA ILE A 72 -8.84 -6.37 5.84
C ILE A 72 -9.21 -7.33 4.71
N GLU A 73 -10.19 -6.92 3.92
CA GLU A 73 -10.63 -7.67 2.74
C GLU A 73 -9.68 -7.43 1.57
N ILE A 74 -9.50 -8.44 0.72
CA ILE A 74 -8.72 -8.31 -0.51
C ILE A 74 -9.46 -7.45 -1.51
N LEU A 75 -8.78 -6.50 -2.13
CA LEU A 75 -9.34 -5.68 -3.19
C LEU A 75 -9.74 -6.53 -4.40
N PRO A 76 -10.86 -6.19 -5.06
CA PRO A 76 -11.32 -6.91 -6.25
C PRO A 76 -10.23 -7.03 -7.31
N GLY A 77 -10.00 -8.25 -7.77
CA GLY A 77 -9.01 -8.55 -8.80
C GLY A 77 -7.57 -8.74 -8.31
N ALA A 78 -7.21 -8.36 -7.07
CA ALA A 78 -5.83 -8.44 -6.57
C ALA A 78 -5.25 -9.87 -6.63
N LYS A 79 -5.97 -10.87 -6.11
CA LYS A 79 -5.49 -12.27 -6.14
C LYS A 79 -5.27 -12.79 -7.56
N THR A 80 -6.19 -12.50 -8.46
CA THR A 80 -6.09 -12.90 -9.87
C THR A 80 -4.93 -12.21 -10.56
N ALA A 81 -4.74 -10.91 -10.29
CA ALA A 81 -3.64 -10.14 -10.83
C ALA A 81 -2.29 -10.69 -10.35
N LEU A 82 -2.11 -10.91 -9.04
CA LEU A 82 -0.89 -11.47 -8.48
C LEU A 82 -0.58 -12.86 -9.03
N LYS A 83 -1.60 -13.72 -9.20
CA LYS A 83 -1.43 -15.04 -9.82
C LYS A 83 -0.97 -14.94 -11.28
N TYR A 84 -1.43 -13.96 -12.04
CA TYR A 84 -0.99 -13.70 -13.41
C TYR A 84 0.43 -13.13 -13.44
N LEU A 85 0.70 -12.15 -12.58
CA LEU A 85 1.98 -11.43 -12.57
C LEU A 85 3.16 -12.32 -12.15
N LYS A 86 2.97 -13.25 -11.21
CA LYS A 86 4.05 -14.16 -10.77
C LYS A 86 4.64 -15.02 -11.90
N GLU A 87 3.88 -15.27 -12.96
CA GLU A 87 4.36 -16.03 -14.10
C GLU A 87 5.42 -15.25 -14.89
N LYS A 88 5.35 -13.91 -14.88
CA LYS A 88 6.21 -13.01 -15.67
C LYS A 88 7.23 -12.25 -14.83
N TYR A 89 6.94 -12.00 -13.56
CA TYR A 89 7.68 -11.08 -12.69
C TYR A 89 8.00 -11.72 -11.34
N GLN A 90 9.08 -11.22 -10.71
CA GLN A 90 9.28 -11.37 -9.28
C GLN A 90 8.36 -10.38 -8.56
N ILE A 91 7.57 -10.86 -7.59
CA ILE A 91 6.65 -10.05 -6.82
C ILE A 91 7.32 -9.62 -5.52
N ILE A 92 7.58 -8.33 -5.39
CA ILE A 92 8.22 -7.74 -4.21
C ILE A 92 7.17 -6.91 -3.46
N ILE A 93 6.73 -7.39 -2.33
CA ILE A 93 5.83 -6.60 -1.46
C ILE A 93 6.69 -5.69 -0.58
N ILE A 94 6.36 -4.39 -0.56
CA ILE A 94 6.99 -3.41 0.32
C ILE A 94 5.90 -2.59 0.99
N THR A 95 5.84 -2.69 2.32
CA THR A 95 4.78 -2.06 3.12
C THR A 95 5.34 -1.13 4.18
N ALA A 96 4.62 -0.04 4.45
CA ALA A 96 4.86 0.87 5.57
C ALA A 96 4.13 0.43 6.85
N ARG A 97 3.54 -0.76 6.88
CA ARG A 97 2.98 -1.31 8.12
C ARG A 97 4.06 -1.38 9.20
N PRO A 98 3.74 -1.03 10.46
CA PRO A 98 4.69 -1.10 11.55
C PRO A 98 5.31 -2.50 11.72
N LYS A 99 6.61 -2.56 12.01
CA LYS A 99 7.32 -3.86 12.21
C LYS A 99 6.79 -4.67 13.40
N ASN A 100 6.18 -4.03 14.40
CA ASN A 100 5.57 -4.72 15.55
C ASN A 100 4.37 -5.60 15.15
N ILE A 101 3.71 -5.30 14.01
CA ILE A 101 2.60 -6.12 13.49
C ILE A 101 3.03 -7.03 12.33
N ARG A 102 4.34 -7.27 12.15
CA ARG A 102 4.86 -8.16 11.11
C ARG A 102 4.14 -9.52 11.12
N ASN A 103 4.04 -10.16 12.27
CA ASN A 103 3.41 -11.48 12.39
C ASN A 103 1.93 -11.46 11.95
N LEU A 104 1.19 -10.38 12.30
CA LEU A 104 -0.19 -10.21 11.85
C LEU A 104 -0.29 -9.99 10.34
N THR A 105 0.68 -9.27 9.78
CA THR A 105 0.73 -9.04 8.32
C THR A 105 1.02 -10.34 7.58
N GLU A 106 1.99 -11.13 8.04
CA GLU A 106 2.32 -12.43 7.46
C GLU A 106 1.17 -13.44 7.62
N GLU A 107 0.47 -13.44 8.77
CA GLU A 107 -0.76 -14.22 8.99
C GLU A 107 -1.85 -13.82 8.00
N TRP A 108 -2.08 -12.50 7.81
CA TRP A 108 -3.05 -11.98 6.86
C TRP A 108 -2.72 -12.39 5.42
N ILE A 109 -1.45 -12.28 5.01
CA ILE A 109 -0.95 -12.69 3.69
C ILE A 109 -1.21 -14.19 3.48
N SER A 110 -0.85 -15.02 4.45
CA SER A 110 -1.02 -16.48 4.42
C SER A 110 -2.50 -16.88 4.34
N LYS A 111 -3.33 -16.34 5.22
CA LYS A 111 -4.79 -16.58 5.26
C LYS A 111 -5.46 -16.23 3.93
N ASN A 112 -5.00 -15.17 3.28
CA ASN A 112 -5.53 -14.72 2.01
C ASN A 112 -4.83 -15.37 0.80
N GLN A 113 -3.84 -16.24 1.01
CA GLN A 113 -3.10 -16.93 -0.06
C GLN A 113 -2.47 -15.94 -1.07
N ILE A 114 -1.91 -14.84 -0.56
CA ILE A 114 -1.22 -13.83 -1.38
C ILE A 114 0.17 -14.36 -1.72
N TYR A 115 0.47 -14.42 -3.01
CA TYR A 115 1.78 -14.81 -3.51
C TYR A 115 2.73 -13.61 -3.50
N TYR A 116 3.96 -13.85 -3.06
CA TYR A 116 5.09 -12.92 -3.19
C TYR A 116 6.42 -13.70 -3.17
N ASP A 117 7.48 -13.10 -3.73
CA ASP A 117 8.83 -13.64 -3.67
C ASP A 117 9.63 -13.03 -2.52
N ARG A 118 9.41 -11.74 -2.20
CA ARG A 118 10.05 -11.04 -1.09
C ARG A 118 9.06 -10.09 -0.42
N LEU A 119 9.23 -9.90 0.90
CA LEU A 119 8.42 -8.99 1.71
C LEU A 119 9.33 -8.09 2.55
N TYR A 120 9.20 -6.79 2.35
CA TYR A 120 9.94 -5.77 3.08
C TYR A 120 8.99 -4.89 3.88
N PHE A 121 9.41 -4.57 5.10
CA PHE A 121 8.77 -3.58 5.97
C PHE A 121 9.69 -2.38 6.08
N ILE A 122 9.16 -1.19 5.87
CA ILE A 122 9.88 0.06 6.08
C ILE A 122 9.42 0.76 7.36
N GLU A 123 10.33 1.47 8.01
CA GLU A 123 10.08 2.29 9.20
C GLU A 123 10.21 3.76 8.82
N GLU A 124 9.13 4.38 8.33
CA GLU A 124 9.13 5.79 7.89
C GLU A 124 9.63 6.74 8.98
N HIS A 125 9.27 6.48 10.26
CA HIS A 125 9.72 7.29 11.39
C HIS A 125 11.23 7.23 11.64
N LYS A 126 11.95 6.29 11.02
CA LYS A 126 13.41 6.18 11.01
C LYS A 126 14.04 6.70 9.71
N GLY A 127 13.26 7.32 8.84
CA GLY A 127 13.73 7.82 7.55
C GLY A 127 13.88 6.75 6.47
N GLU A 128 13.36 5.53 6.67
CA GLU A 128 13.31 4.53 5.63
C GLU A 128 12.18 4.86 4.62
N SER A 129 12.44 4.65 3.34
CA SER A 129 11.42 4.75 2.29
C SER A 129 11.33 3.44 1.50
N LYS A 130 10.23 3.25 0.78
CA LYS A 130 10.09 2.09 -0.12
C LYS A 130 11.18 2.09 -1.19
N LEU A 131 11.55 3.26 -1.69
CA LEU A 131 12.63 3.43 -2.65
C LEU A 131 13.98 3.02 -2.04
N SER A 132 14.30 3.47 -0.80
CA SER A 132 15.55 3.08 -0.14
C SER A 132 15.66 1.57 0.05
N ALA A 133 14.55 0.89 0.35
CA ALA A 133 14.52 -0.57 0.45
C ALA A 133 14.84 -1.25 -0.89
N ILE A 134 14.36 -0.70 -2.02
CA ILE A 134 14.68 -1.19 -3.37
C ILE A 134 16.15 -1.01 -3.70
N LEU A 135 16.69 0.19 -3.51
CA LEU A 135 18.07 0.54 -3.84
C LEU A 135 19.05 -0.26 -2.99
N SER A 136 18.82 -0.35 -1.68
CA SER A 136 19.71 -1.10 -0.76
C SER A 136 19.77 -2.60 -1.05
N ASN A 137 18.74 -3.16 -1.67
CA ASN A 137 18.69 -4.57 -2.05
C ASN A 137 19.01 -4.81 -3.53
N SER A 138 19.45 -3.79 -4.26
CA SER A 138 19.80 -3.85 -5.69
C SER A 138 18.68 -4.49 -6.54
N ILE A 139 17.43 -4.15 -6.23
CA ILE A 139 16.27 -4.70 -6.92
C ILE A 139 16.01 -3.88 -8.19
N ASN A 140 16.09 -4.52 -9.35
CA ASN A 140 15.75 -3.89 -10.62
C ASN A 140 14.24 -3.95 -10.84
N LEU A 141 13.55 -2.87 -10.49
CA LEU A 141 12.11 -2.74 -10.67
C LEU A 141 11.73 -2.33 -12.09
N LYS A 142 10.75 -3.02 -12.66
CA LYS A 142 10.05 -2.58 -13.86
C LYS A 142 9.06 -1.45 -13.54
N CYS A 143 8.32 -1.59 -12.44
CA CYS A 143 7.37 -0.59 -11.95
C CYS A 143 7.03 -0.85 -10.47
N PHE A 144 6.37 0.14 -9.83
CA PHE A 144 5.79 0.01 -8.51
C PHE A 144 4.26 0.25 -8.56
N ILE A 145 3.49 -0.51 -7.78
CA ILE A 145 2.04 -0.33 -7.65
C ILE A 145 1.77 0.21 -6.26
N GLU A 146 1.13 1.39 -6.18
CA GLU A 146 1.06 2.23 -4.99
C GLU A 146 -0.30 2.92 -4.87
N ASP A 147 -0.65 3.37 -3.66
CA ASP A 147 -1.81 4.24 -3.41
C ASP A 147 -1.43 5.59 -2.78
N ARG A 148 -0.16 5.76 -2.38
CA ARG A 148 0.37 7.00 -1.79
C ARG A 148 1.16 7.79 -2.82
N ILE A 149 0.80 9.08 -2.95
CA ILE A 149 1.43 9.96 -3.95
C ILE A 149 2.87 10.33 -3.59
N ASP A 150 3.19 10.50 -2.31
CA ASP A 150 4.54 10.82 -1.85
C ASP A 150 5.54 9.72 -2.21
N PHE A 151 5.22 8.44 -1.96
CA PHE A 151 6.05 7.32 -2.41
C PHE A 151 6.12 7.22 -3.93
N ALA A 152 4.99 7.45 -4.62
CA ALA A 152 4.97 7.44 -6.08
C ALA A 152 5.95 8.46 -6.68
N LEU A 153 5.99 9.67 -6.11
CA LEU A 153 6.90 10.73 -6.56
C LEU A 153 8.37 10.38 -6.37
N ASP A 154 8.72 9.70 -5.27
CA ASP A 154 10.09 9.26 -5.04
C ASP A 154 10.56 8.26 -6.11
N PHE A 155 9.70 7.30 -6.47
CA PHE A 155 10.01 6.35 -7.55
C PHE A 155 10.14 7.03 -8.91
N ILE A 156 9.26 7.99 -9.22
CA ILE A 156 9.28 8.72 -10.50
C ILE A 156 10.56 9.54 -10.66
N LYS A 157 11.06 10.18 -9.60
CA LYS A 157 12.33 10.92 -9.61
C LYS A 157 13.51 10.04 -10.03
N GLU A 158 13.45 8.75 -9.68
CA GLU A 158 14.45 7.75 -10.08
C GLU A 158 14.14 7.06 -11.43
N GLY A 159 13.20 7.59 -12.19
CA GLY A 159 12.84 7.04 -13.50
C GLY A 159 12.03 5.73 -13.42
N ILE A 160 11.50 5.37 -12.27
CA ILE A 160 10.72 4.14 -12.08
C ILE A 160 9.23 4.45 -12.32
N LYS A 161 8.62 3.69 -13.21
CA LYS A 161 7.20 3.77 -13.51
C LYS A 161 6.35 3.40 -12.29
N VAL A 162 5.30 4.19 -12.01
CA VAL A 162 4.34 3.92 -10.94
C VAL A 162 2.93 3.78 -11.49
N ILE A 163 2.25 2.74 -11.05
CA ILE A 163 0.81 2.55 -11.24
C ILE A 163 0.14 2.94 -9.92
N LEU A 164 -0.50 4.10 -9.90
CA LEU A 164 -1.12 4.68 -8.71
C LEU A 164 -2.61 4.39 -8.69
N PHE A 165 -3.09 3.68 -7.66
CA PHE A 165 -4.52 3.48 -7.44
C PHE A 165 -5.16 4.80 -7.01
N ASP A 166 -6.21 5.23 -7.72
CA ASP A 166 -6.84 6.53 -7.55
C ASP A 166 -7.77 6.57 -6.35
N TYR A 167 -7.33 7.24 -5.29
CA TYR A 167 -8.08 7.43 -4.05
C TYR A 167 -8.16 8.91 -3.66
N PRO A 168 -9.14 9.31 -2.82
CA PRO A 168 -9.28 10.70 -2.41
C PRO A 168 -8.04 11.28 -1.73
N TRP A 169 -7.29 10.48 -0.98
CA TRP A 169 -6.07 10.90 -0.26
C TRP A 169 -4.85 11.16 -1.14
N ASN A 170 -4.88 10.74 -2.40
CA ASN A 170 -3.76 10.96 -3.32
C ASN A 170 -4.08 11.90 -4.49
N ARG A 171 -5.23 12.62 -4.42
CA ARG A 171 -5.66 13.55 -5.49
C ARG A 171 -5.22 15.00 -5.29
N ILE A 172 -4.55 15.31 -4.18
CA ILE A 172 -4.24 16.70 -3.78
C ILE A 172 -3.26 17.36 -4.74
N GLU A 173 -2.30 16.61 -5.27
CA GLU A 173 -1.34 17.11 -6.24
C GLU A 173 -1.86 16.93 -7.68
N LYS A 174 -2.55 17.95 -8.17
CA LYS A 174 -3.31 17.90 -9.43
C LYS A 174 -2.46 17.93 -10.71
N ASN A 175 -1.19 18.31 -10.65
CA ASN A 175 -0.38 18.62 -11.81
C ASN A 175 0.95 17.86 -11.87
N ILE A 176 0.94 16.56 -11.59
CA ILE A 176 2.11 15.73 -11.88
C ILE A 176 2.00 15.32 -13.35
N ASP A 177 2.65 16.10 -14.22
CA ASP A 177 2.80 15.75 -15.62
C ASP A 177 4.02 14.81 -15.76
N SER A 178 3.76 13.51 -15.70
CA SER A 178 4.80 12.50 -15.88
C SER A 178 4.23 11.26 -16.56
N GLU A 179 4.82 10.89 -17.68
CA GLU A 179 4.51 9.63 -18.37
C GLU A 179 4.78 8.38 -17.51
N LEU A 180 5.54 8.54 -16.44
CA LEU A 180 5.85 7.47 -15.49
C LEU A 180 4.76 7.26 -14.45
N LEU A 181 3.80 8.21 -14.29
CA LEU A 181 2.68 8.09 -13.35
C LEU A 181 1.39 7.71 -14.07
N ILE A 182 0.92 6.49 -13.83
CA ILE A 182 -0.34 6.01 -14.40
C ILE A 182 -1.35 5.85 -13.28
N ARG A 183 -2.42 6.66 -13.30
CA ARG A 183 -3.53 6.53 -12.36
C ARG A 183 -4.54 5.51 -12.86
N VAL A 184 -4.97 4.62 -11.97
CA VAL A 184 -5.92 3.54 -12.27
C VAL A 184 -6.96 3.39 -11.17
N LYS A 185 -8.14 2.87 -11.52
CA LYS A 185 -9.23 2.64 -10.57
C LYS A 185 -9.14 1.29 -9.83
N GLY A 186 -8.23 0.42 -10.24
CA GLY A 186 -8.05 -0.89 -9.63
C GLY A 186 -7.28 -1.87 -10.52
N TRP A 187 -7.23 -3.12 -10.08
CA TRP A 187 -6.39 -4.16 -10.67
C TRP A 187 -6.68 -4.47 -12.13
N GLN A 188 -7.97 -4.43 -12.54
CA GLN A 188 -8.32 -4.71 -13.93
C GLN A 188 -7.66 -3.71 -14.88
N GLU A 189 -7.69 -2.43 -14.52
CA GLU A 189 -7.05 -1.37 -15.30
C GLU A 189 -5.52 -1.43 -15.17
N ALA A 190 -5.00 -1.69 -13.96
CA ALA A 190 -3.56 -1.79 -13.71
C ALA A 190 -2.88 -2.83 -14.60
N LEU A 191 -3.51 -3.98 -14.83
CA LEU A 191 -2.97 -5.06 -15.66
C LEU A 191 -2.74 -4.65 -17.12
N SER A 192 -3.46 -3.66 -17.65
CA SER A 192 -3.28 -3.20 -19.04
C SER A 192 -1.97 -2.40 -19.23
N TYR A 193 -1.30 -2.00 -18.14
CA TYR A 193 -0.05 -1.24 -18.16
C TYR A 193 1.17 -2.08 -17.76
N LEU A 194 1.00 -3.39 -17.44
CA LEU A 194 2.02 -4.33 -17.01
C LEU A 194 2.33 -5.37 -18.08
#